data_7061c64b651091932a6b2a262ffe695b
#
_entry.id   7061c64b651091932a6b2a262ffe695b
#
_cell.length_a   1.000
_cell.length_b   1.000
_cell.length_c   1.000
_cell.angle_alpha   90.00
_cell.angle_beta   90.00
_cell.angle_gamma   90.00
#
_symmetry.space_group_name_H-M   'P 1'
#
loop_
_entity.id
_entity.type
_entity.pdbx_description
1 polymer ?
#
loop_
_entity_poly.entity_id
_entity_poly.type
_entity_poly.pdbx_seq_one_letter_code
_entity_poly.pdbx_strand_id
1 'polypeptide(L)'
;MIMSNRVTVEILNIGDELLLGIRTNSHLTYLGKQLSLLGLKIDHCQVVPDKEESIKAAFAIATERSDIVITTGGLGPTEDDLTRESLAKLLGKKLIYNEAVFDSIKDRFLKLGRKVSEIHKKQCYQIEGSEILKNERGTAPGLLIKQDACTIILLPGPTHELIPMFEKQVLPYAKNNFCAQADHTYIQLRTCGIGESSVEDLVSPIVKQCGFAEIAFCVHLGIVDVRLSLADKTKNLDQLNQVADACRLALGDNFVGYGDISLSQVIFQKLREHQKTLAVAESCTGGLLGNAFTDIPGASKVFQGGVICYANEVKISQVSVPEEIIDQHGAVSGECAIAMASGVAENLSSDYGLSITGFAGPEGGNKENPVGTIHIGFHSSFGIWAKSVRYLGGRMDVKARAVNAALDWMRRLLIRQEQTDINGYTI
;
A
#
# COMPACT_ATOMS: atom_id res chain seq x y z
N MET A 1 29.08 28.84 7.05
CA MET A 1 28.58 27.48 6.81
C MET A 1 27.23 27.43 7.54
N ILE A 2 26.13 27.72 6.85
CA ILE A 2 24.78 27.70 7.43
C ILE A 2 24.41 26.22 7.47
N MET A 3 24.47 25.61 8.65
CA MET A 3 23.89 24.28 8.87
C MET A 3 22.38 24.38 8.55
N SER A 4 21.94 23.74 7.50
CA SER A 4 20.51 23.58 7.23
C SER A 4 19.96 22.76 8.39
N ASN A 5 19.13 23.35 9.21
CA ASN A 5 18.44 22.67 10.33
C ASN A 5 17.39 21.71 9.76
N ARG A 6 17.85 20.60 9.15
CA ARG A 6 16.99 19.52 8.70
C ARG A 6 16.50 18.77 9.93
N VAL A 7 15.19 18.60 10.04
CA VAL A 7 14.57 17.77 11.10
C VAL A 7 14.99 16.32 10.92
N THR A 8 15.57 15.74 11.95
CA THR A 8 16.00 14.34 12.01
C THR A 8 14.91 13.48 12.65
N VAL A 9 14.57 12.36 12.02
CA VAL A 9 13.50 11.45 12.48
C VAL A 9 14.05 10.06 12.73
N GLU A 10 13.72 9.47 13.88
CA GLU A 10 14.05 8.10 14.22
C GLU A 10 12.82 7.29 14.60
N ILE A 11 12.77 6.03 14.13
CA ILE A 11 11.71 5.07 14.47
C ILE A 11 12.28 3.97 15.33
N LEU A 12 11.65 3.72 16.49
CA LEU A 12 11.94 2.58 17.36
C LEU A 12 10.75 1.60 17.29
N ASN A 13 10.94 0.44 16.68
CA ASN A 13 9.94 -0.62 16.64
C ASN A 13 10.23 -1.60 17.77
N ILE A 14 9.37 -1.68 18.77
CA ILE A 14 9.54 -2.51 19.96
C ILE A 14 8.68 -3.74 19.81
N GLY A 15 9.30 -4.92 19.87
CA GLY A 15 8.63 -6.21 19.72
C GLY A 15 9.61 -7.32 19.36
N ASP A 16 9.67 -8.37 20.16
CA ASP A 16 10.46 -9.57 19.90
C ASP A 16 10.02 -10.30 18.64
N GLU A 17 8.72 -10.25 18.28
CA GLU A 17 8.18 -10.88 17.07
C GLU A 17 8.76 -10.32 15.77
N LEU A 18 9.23 -9.08 15.79
CA LEU A 18 9.92 -8.46 14.64
C LEU A 18 11.34 -9.01 14.49
N LEU A 19 12.06 -9.20 15.62
CA LEU A 19 13.42 -9.74 15.65
C LEU A 19 13.45 -11.24 15.33
N LEU A 20 12.39 -11.96 15.73
CA LEU A 20 12.22 -13.38 15.43
C LEU A 20 11.74 -13.64 13.99
N GLY A 21 11.41 -12.58 13.23
CA GLY A 21 10.90 -12.72 11.87
C GLY A 21 9.47 -13.29 11.79
N ILE A 22 8.73 -13.31 12.90
CA ILE A 22 7.34 -13.78 12.96
C ILE A 22 6.40 -12.78 12.29
N ARG A 23 6.74 -11.49 12.35
CA ARG A 23 5.99 -10.41 11.71
C ARG A 23 6.90 -9.52 10.87
N THR A 24 6.36 -9.04 9.74
CA THR A 24 7.02 -8.02 8.92
C THR A 24 6.81 -6.64 9.56
N ASN A 25 7.85 -5.80 9.54
CA ASN A 25 7.78 -4.42 10.01
C ASN A 25 7.01 -3.52 9.04
N SER A 26 5.68 -3.65 9.02
CA SER A 26 4.80 -2.85 8.18
C SER A 26 4.67 -1.40 8.66
N HIS A 27 4.94 -1.14 9.94
CA HIS A 27 4.87 0.20 10.52
C HIS A 27 5.94 1.13 9.94
N LEU A 28 7.18 0.65 9.78
CA LEU A 28 8.23 1.44 9.15
C LEU A 28 7.84 1.86 7.73
N THR A 29 7.28 0.94 6.94
CA THR A 29 6.83 1.22 5.58
C THR A 29 5.72 2.29 5.57
N TYR A 30 4.72 2.13 6.46
CA TYR A 30 3.60 3.08 6.55
C TYR A 30 4.05 4.45 7.03
N LEU A 31 4.78 4.52 8.16
CA LEU A 31 5.25 5.79 8.73
C LEU A 31 6.21 6.51 7.78
N GLY A 32 7.14 5.78 7.15
CA GLY A 32 8.06 6.35 6.17
C GLY A 32 7.34 6.99 5.00
N LYS A 33 6.30 6.33 4.48
CA LYS A 33 5.46 6.87 3.41
C LYS A 33 4.75 8.16 3.87
N GLN A 34 4.09 8.15 5.01
CA GLN A 34 3.33 9.30 5.49
C GLN A 34 4.21 10.50 5.87
N LEU A 35 5.33 10.25 6.55
CA LEU A 35 6.29 11.29 6.90
C LEU A 35 6.94 11.91 5.67
N SER A 36 7.27 11.10 4.66
CA SER A 36 7.86 11.60 3.42
C SER A 36 6.92 12.53 2.64
N LEU A 37 5.60 12.35 2.74
CA LEU A 37 4.61 13.28 2.17
C LEU A 37 4.63 14.65 2.86
N LEU A 38 5.13 14.72 4.10
CA LEU A 38 5.36 15.96 4.83
C LEU A 38 6.79 16.51 4.63
N GLY A 39 7.61 15.88 3.79
CA GLY A 39 9.02 16.23 3.62
C GLY A 39 9.92 15.79 4.78
N LEU A 40 9.44 14.94 5.69
CA LEU A 40 10.20 14.39 6.79
C LEU A 40 10.74 13.01 6.39
N LYS A 41 12.06 12.89 6.30
CA LYS A 41 12.72 11.60 6.00
C LYS A 41 13.11 10.91 7.30
N ILE A 42 12.86 9.62 7.39
CA ILE A 42 13.38 8.79 8.47
C ILE A 42 14.90 8.65 8.28
N ASP A 43 15.68 9.08 9.26
CA ASP A 43 17.14 9.01 9.24
C ASP A 43 17.64 7.71 9.86
N HIS A 44 16.97 7.27 10.94
CA HIS A 44 17.33 6.07 11.67
C HIS A 44 16.10 5.20 11.97
N CYS A 45 16.29 3.89 11.97
CA CYS A 45 15.28 2.94 12.40
C CYS A 45 15.95 1.80 13.17
N GLN A 46 15.40 1.47 14.34
CA GLN A 46 15.84 0.34 15.14
C GLN A 46 14.67 -0.61 15.41
N VAL A 47 14.96 -1.90 15.49
CA VAL A 47 14.06 -2.91 16.06
C VAL A 47 14.65 -3.31 17.42
N VAL A 48 13.83 -3.22 18.47
CA VAL A 48 14.26 -3.33 19.86
C VAL A 48 13.49 -4.45 20.54
N PRO A 49 14.15 -5.37 21.27
CA PRO A 49 13.45 -6.42 22.01
C PRO A 49 12.65 -5.84 23.20
N ASP A 50 11.63 -6.59 23.64
CA ASP A 50 10.76 -6.24 24.78
C ASP A 50 11.51 -6.40 26.12
N LYS A 51 12.66 -5.74 26.26
CA LYS A 51 13.51 -5.74 27.45
C LYS A 51 13.81 -4.31 27.90
N GLU A 52 13.54 -4.01 29.17
CA GLU A 52 13.69 -2.66 29.73
C GLU A 52 15.03 -2.01 29.39
N GLU A 53 16.14 -2.74 29.59
CA GLU A 53 17.50 -2.19 29.36
C GLU A 53 17.74 -1.88 27.87
N SER A 54 17.24 -2.74 26.97
CA SER A 54 17.35 -2.52 25.52
C SER A 54 16.52 -1.32 25.07
N ILE A 55 15.31 -1.19 25.60
CA ILE A 55 14.40 -0.08 25.30
C ILE A 55 15.02 1.24 25.80
N LYS A 56 15.54 1.27 27.04
CA LYS A 56 16.20 2.45 27.60
C LYS A 56 17.43 2.86 26.78
N ALA A 57 18.27 1.91 26.40
CA ALA A 57 19.45 2.17 25.59
C ALA A 57 19.08 2.75 24.21
N ALA A 58 18.06 2.18 23.55
CA ALA A 58 17.57 2.68 22.27
C ALA A 58 17.02 4.11 22.37
N PHE A 59 16.23 4.41 23.40
CA PHE A 59 15.73 5.76 23.64
C PHE A 59 16.86 6.75 23.94
N ALA A 60 17.85 6.39 24.75
CA ALA A 60 18.97 7.25 25.08
C ALA A 60 19.71 7.71 23.82
N ILE A 61 20.01 6.76 22.91
CA ILE A 61 20.67 7.05 21.64
C ILE A 61 19.76 7.90 20.73
N ALA A 62 18.50 7.51 20.61
CA ALA A 62 17.57 8.17 19.68
C ALA A 62 17.28 9.63 20.09
N THR A 63 17.07 9.90 21.39
CA THR A 63 16.77 11.25 21.88
C THR A 63 17.97 12.20 21.84
N GLU A 64 19.19 11.67 21.82
CA GLU A 64 20.42 12.48 21.71
C GLU A 64 20.65 12.99 20.27
N ARG A 65 20.21 12.21 19.26
CA ARG A 65 20.56 12.49 17.85
C ARG A 65 19.38 12.87 16.96
N SER A 66 18.15 12.80 17.47
CA SER A 66 16.97 13.02 16.64
C SER A 66 16.02 14.05 17.22
N ASP A 67 15.45 14.90 16.36
CA ASP A 67 14.45 15.91 16.74
C ASP A 67 13.08 15.26 16.98
N ILE A 68 12.80 14.13 16.30
CA ILE A 68 11.58 13.36 16.45
C ILE A 68 11.92 11.89 16.63
N VAL A 69 11.43 11.29 17.71
CA VAL A 69 11.49 9.84 17.95
C VAL A 69 10.08 9.28 18.00
N ILE A 70 9.75 8.37 17.08
CA ILE A 70 8.44 7.69 17.05
C ILE A 70 8.66 6.24 17.42
N THR A 71 7.94 5.74 18.44
CA THR A 71 7.98 4.33 18.78
C THR A 71 6.68 3.63 18.40
N THR A 72 6.78 2.33 18.13
CA THR A 72 5.62 1.46 17.91
C THR A 72 5.76 0.21 18.75
N GLY A 73 4.73 -0.14 19.52
CA GLY A 73 4.70 -1.35 20.36
C GLY A 73 4.97 -1.09 21.86
N GLY A 74 4.77 -2.12 22.67
CA GLY A 74 5.04 -2.15 24.09
C GLY A 74 4.18 -1.23 24.96
N LEU A 75 2.94 -0.87 24.52
CA LEU A 75 1.97 -0.05 25.26
C LEU A 75 0.76 -0.84 25.77
N GLY A 76 0.73 -2.14 25.55
CA GLY A 76 -0.35 -3.02 25.98
C GLY A 76 -0.44 -3.19 27.50
N PRO A 77 -1.32 -4.09 27.94
CA PRO A 77 -1.53 -4.34 29.37
C PRO A 77 -0.66 -5.46 29.93
N THR A 78 0.12 -6.17 29.11
CA THR A 78 0.89 -7.34 29.53
C THR A 78 2.21 -6.96 30.23
N GLU A 79 2.89 -7.91 30.85
CA GLU A 79 4.09 -7.63 31.61
C GLU A 79 5.28 -7.22 30.75
N ASP A 80 5.32 -7.72 29.52
CA ASP A 80 6.31 -7.43 28.48
C ASP A 80 6.10 -6.06 27.78
N ASP A 81 4.95 -5.42 27.98
CA ASP A 81 4.70 -4.05 27.50
C ASP A 81 5.44 -3.02 28.38
N LEU A 82 6.69 -2.72 28.06
CA LEU A 82 7.59 -1.93 28.91
C LEU A 82 7.97 -0.55 28.34
N THR A 83 7.46 -0.18 27.17
CA THR A 83 7.90 1.04 26.45
C THR A 83 7.72 2.31 27.28
N ARG A 84 6.55 2.51 27.86
CA ARG A 84 6.21 3.67 28.68
C ARG A 84 7.03 3.72 29.96
N GLU A 85 7.13 2.60 30.66
CA GLU A 85 7.83 2.43 31.91
C GLU A 85 9.33 2.70 31.73
N SER A 86 9.93 2.15 30.67
CA SER A 86 11.34 2.30 30.33
C SER A 86 11.68 3.76 30.00
N LEU A 87 10.83 4.43 29.20
CA LEU A 87 11.04 5.84 28.90
C LEU A 87 10.87 6.73 30.13
N ALA A 88 9.86 6.49 30.97
CA ALA A 88 9.68 7.24 32.23
C ALA A 88 10.91 7.16 33.13
N LYS A 89 11.47 5.95 33.29
CA LYS A 89 12.71 5.74 34.08
C LYS A 89 13.90 6.46 33.46
N LEU A 90 14.09 6.40 32.15
CA LEU A 90 15.19 7.10 31.47
C LEU A 90 15.10 8.61 31.67
N LEU A 91 13.90 9.19 31.57
CA LEU A 91 13.67 10.63 31.74
C LEU A 91 13.59 11.10 33.20
N GLY A 92 13.67 10.16 34.17
CA GLY A 92 13.52 10.49 35.60
C GLY A 92 12.13 11.03 35.95
N LYS A 93 11.09 10.71 35.13
CA LYS A 93 9.71 11.19 35.28
C LYS A 93 8.82 10.14 35.95
N LYS A 94 7.78 10.61 36.64
CA LYS A 94 6.80 9.75 37.30
C LYS A 94 5.77 9.25 36.28
N LEU A 95 5.19 8.10 36.59
CA LEU A 95 4.00 7.62 35.95
C LEU A 95 2.77 8.11 36.74
N ILE A 96 1.87 8.81 36.06
CA ILE A 96 0.67 9.42 36.66
C ILE A 96 -0.54 8.64 36.13
N TYR A 97 -1.37 8.18 37.05
CA TYR A 97 -2.62 7.51 36.69
C TYR A 97 -3.64 8.50 36.12
N ASN A 98 -4.26 8.15 35.00
CA ASN A 98 -5.26 8.97 34.32
C ASN A 98 -6.64 8.28 34.34
N GLU A 99 -7.54 8.79 35.16
CA GLU A 99 -8.88 8.23 35.31
C GLU A 99 -9.72 8.32 34.03
N ALA A 100 -9.56 9.40 33.25
CA ALA A 100 -10.29 9.57 31.99
C ALA A 100 -9.90 8.49 30.94
N VAL A 101 -8.66 8.01 30.95
CA VAL A 101 -8.25 6.87 30.13
C VAL A 101 -8.95 5.61 30.59
N PHE A 102 -9.02 5.38 31.91
CA PHE A 102 -9.70 4.20 32.46
C PHE A 102 -11.21 4.20 32.14
N ASP A 103 -11.86 5.34 32.24
CA ASP A 103 -13.27 5.48 31.87
C ASP A 103 -13.49 5.22 30.39
N SER A 104 -12.61 5.71 29.51
CA SER A 104 -12.66 5.41 28.09
C SER A 104 -12.53 3.91 27.79
N ILE A 105 -11.65 3.20 28.52
CA ILE A 105 -11.50 1.75 28.42
C ILE A 105 -12.78 1.05 28.92
N LYS A 106 -13.35 1.46 30.05
CA LYS A 106 -14.61 0.92 30.57
C LYS A 106 -15.74 1.05 29.56
N ASP A 107 -15.93 2.25 28.99
CA ASP A 107 -16.95 2.53 28.00
C ASP A 107 -16.83 1.65 26.76
N ARG A 108 -15.58 1.42 26.31
CA ARG A 108 -15.30 0.54 25.18
C ARG A 108 -15.68 -0.90 25.48
N PHE A 109 -15.28 -1.43 26.65
CA PHE A 109 -15.62 -2.79 27.06
C PHE A 109 -17.13 -2.98 27.24
N LEU A 110 -17.80 -1.96 27.80
CA LEU A 110 -19.26 -1.97 27.98
C LEU A 110 -19.99 -2.07 26.62
N LYS A 111 -19.55 -1.28 25.62
CA LYS A 111 -20.09 -1.36 24.25
C LYS A 111 -19.89 -2.73 23.60
N LEU A 112 -18.87 -3.47 24.01
CA LEU A 112 -18.58 -4.83 23.55
C LEU A 112 -19.24 -5.93 24.40
N GLY A 113 -20.04 -5.55 25.42
CA GLY A 113 -20.67 -6.49 26.36
C GLY A 113 -19.65 -7.23 27.24
N ARG A 114 -18.47 -6.66 27.48
CA ARG A 114 -17.37 -7.27 28.23
C ARG A 114 -17.07 -6.47 29.50
N LYS A 115 -16.48 -7.13 30.49
CA LYS A 115 -15.97 -6.49 31.72
C LYS A 115 -14.51 -6.11 31.56
N VAL A 116 -14.12 -4.94 32.09
CA VAL A 116 -12.73 -4.53 32.17
C VAL A 116 -12.00 -5.37 33.22
N SER A 117 -10.83 -5.87 32.90
CA SER A 117 -9.94 -6.54 33.84
C SER A 117 -8.97 -5.54 34.48
N GLU A 118 -8.50 -5.82 35.71
CA GLU A 118 -7.52 -5.01 36.44
C GLU A 118 -6.20 -4.80 35.66
N ILE A 119 -5.83 -5.75 34.81
CA ILE A 119 -4.62 -5.64 33.97
C ILE A 119 -4.64 -4.38 33.08
N HIS A 120 -5.82 -3.90 32.67
CA HIS A 120 -5.96 -2.71 31.84
C HIS A 120 -5.61 -1.41 32.60
N LYS A 121 -5.53 -1.43 33.92
CA LYS A 121 -5.07 -0.27 34.69
C LYS A 121 -3.64 0.13 34.34
N LYS A 122 -2.79 -0.81 33.91
CA LYS A 122 -1.45 -0.54 33.43
C LYS A 122 -1.46 0.49 32.28
N GLN A 123 -2.44 0.39 31.38
CA GLN A 123 -2.57 1.29 30.23
C GLN A 123 -3.06 2.70 30.61
N CYS A 124 -3.55 2.89 31.82
CA CYS A 124 -4.04 4.19 32.31
C CYS A 124 -2.93 5.10 32.85
N TYR A 125 -1.70 4.63 32.91
CA TYR A 125 -0.59 5.48 33.34
C TYR A 125 -0.01 6.25 32.16
N GLN A 126 0.24 7.54 32.37
CA GLN A 126 0.96 8.41 31.45
C GLN A 126 2.24 8.93 32.08
N ILE A 127 3.22 9.29 31.28
CA ILE A 127 4.46 9.90 31.74
C ILE A 127 4.16 11.36 32.14
N GLU A 128 4.68 11.82 33.26
CA GLU A 128 4.52 13.20 33.73
C GLU A 128 4.93 14.20 32.65
N GLY A 129 4.00 15.14 32.35
CA GLY A 129 4.19 16.17 31.30
C GLY A 129 3.93 15.68 29.89
N SER A 130 3.43 14.44 29.69
CA SER A 130 3.02 13.95 28.38
C SER A 130 1.59 14.37 28.02
N GLU A 131 1.33 14.50 26.72
CA GLU A 131 0.00 14.62 26.14
C GLU A 131 -0.52 13.24 25.73
N ILE A 132 -1.80 12.95 26.00
CA ILE A 132 -2.45 11.70 25.59
C ILE A 132 -2.88 11.74 24.15
N LEU A 133 -2.45 10.76 23.34
CA LEU A 133 -2.98 10.50 22.03
C LEU A 133 -4.11 9.47 22.15
N LYS A 134 -5.35 9.89 21.87
CA LYS A 134 -6.55 9.04 22.05
C LYS A 134 -6.53 7.86 21.09
N ASN A 135 -6.83 6.67 21.63
CA ASN A 135 -7.01 5.46 20.85
C ASN A 135 -8.50 5.19 20.59
N GLU A 136 -8.96 5.46 19.38
CA GLU A 136 -10.36 5.21 18.98
C GLU A 136 -10.64 3.74 18.63
N ARG A 137 -9.60 2.94 18.40
CA ARG A 137 -9.71 1.56 17.91
C ARG A 137 -9.27 0.51 18.91
N GLY A 138 -8.54 0.88 19.95
CA GLY A 138 -7.99 -0.01 20.98
C GLY A 138 -8.13 0.54 22.38
N THR A 139 -7.34 -0.01 23.31
CA THR A 139 -7.34 0.36 24.73
C THR A 139 -6.07 1.12 25.16
N ALA A 140 -4.95 0.92 24.45
CA ALA A 140 -3.70 1.56 24.77
C ALA A 140 -3.64 2.97 24.17
N PRO A 141 -3.65 4.06 24.96
CA PRO A 141 -3.40 5.40 24.44
C PRO A 141 -1.96 5.52 23.97
N GLY A 142 -1.73 6.37 22.97
CA GLY A 142 -0.39 6.86 22.67
C GLY A 142 -0.01 8.01 23.58
N LEU A 143 1.25 8.39 23.57
CA LEU A 143 1.76 9.53 24.34
C LEU A 143 2.64 10.41 23.45
N LEU A 144 2.55 11.74 23.63
CA LEU A 144 3.45 12.72 23.05
C LEU A 144 4.18 13.44 24.18
N ILE A 145 5.51 13.43 24.15
CA ILE A 145 6.38 14.00 25.17
C ILE A 145 7.34 14.98 24.50
N LYS A 146 7.43 16.19 25.01
CA LYS A 146 8.50 17.13 24.65
C LYS A 146 9.60 17.04 25.68
N GLN A 147 10.78 16.65 25.24
CA GLN A 147 11.95 16.56 26.08
C GLN A 147 13.10 17.32 25.44
N ASP A 148 13.49 18.45 26.05
CA ASP A 148 14.51 19.36 25.52
C ASP A 148 14.22 19.74 24.04
N ALA A 149 15.11 19.39 23.12
CA ALA A 149 14.91 19.63 21.67
C ALA A 149 14.20 18.47 20.96
N CYS A 150 13.95 17.32 21.63
CA CYS A 150 13.39 16.12 21.03
C CYS A 150 11.89 15.97 21.34
N THR A 151 11.10 15.64 20.35
CA THR A 151 9.71 15.22 20.50
C THR A 151 9.62 13.70 20.41
N ILE A 152 9.12 13.06 21.47
CA ILE A 152 8.99 11.61 21.57
C ILE A 152 7.50 11.25 21.44
N ILE A 153 7.17 10.32 20.55
CA ILE A 153 5.81 9.88 20.28
C ILE A 153 5.73 8.37 20.45
N LEU A 154 4.91 7.92 21.39
CA LEU A 154 4.67 6.51 21.64
C LEU A 154 3.35 6.10 20.98
N LEU A 155 3.40 5.06 20.12
CA LEU A 155 2.23 4.53 19.41
C LEU A 155 2.03 3.04 19.72
N PRO A 156 0.77 2.55 19.72
CA PRO A 156 0.47 1.14 19.95
C PRO A 156 1.00 0.24 18.82
N GLY A 157 1.20 -1.05 19.14
CA GLY A 157 1.66 -2.07 18.20
C GLY A 157 0.66 -2.49 17.12
N PRO A 158 -0.65 -2.68 17.40
CA PRO A 158 -1.60 -3.10 16.38
C PRO A 158 -1.80 -2.03 15.30
N THR A 159 -1.60 -2.41 14.02
CA THR A 159 -1.70 -1.49 12.87
C THR A 159 -3.04 -0.76 12.78
N HIS A 160 -4.15 -1.45 13.10
CA HIS A 160 -5.49 -0.86 13.07
C HIS A 160 -5.73 0.20 14.16
N GLU A 161 -4.89 0.24 15.19
CA GLU A 161 -4.86 1.26 16.25
C GLU A 161 -3.90 2.39 15.90
N LEU A 162 -2.69 2.03 15.45
CA LEU A 162 -1.61 2.96 15.10
C LEU A 162 -2.01 3.91 13.97
N ILE A 163 -2.53 3.39 12.86
CA ILE A 163 -2.84 4.19 11.68
C ILE A 163 -3.80 5.34 11.98
N PRO A 164 -5.01 5.12 12.55
CA PRO A 164 -5.92 6.23 12.84
C PRO A 164 -5.38 7.22 13.87
N MET A 165 -4.59 6.74 14.84
CA MET A 165 -3.96 7.61 15.83
C MET A 165 -2.89 8.50 15.19
N PHE A 166 -2.06 7.93 14.34
CA PHE A 166 -1.04 8.66 13.58
C PHE A 166 -1.67 9.72 12.66
N GLU A 167 -2.64 9.33 11.83
CA GLU A 167 -3.29 10.23 10.86
C GLU A 167 -4.02 11.39 11.52
N LYS A 168 -4.76 11.13 12.61
CA LYS A 168 -5.61 12.15 13.23
C LYS A 168 -4.88 13.05 14.20
N GLN A 169 -3.78 12.59 14.80
CA GLN A 169 -3.15 13.33 15.90
C GLN A 169 -1.67 13.60 15.65
N VAL A 170 -0.89 12.61 15.19
CA VAL A 170 0.57 12.78 14.98
C VAL A 170 0.85 13.54 13.69
N LEU A 171 0.19 13.18 12.59
CA LEU A 171 0.42 13.80 11.28
C LEU A 171 0.11 15.32 11.29
N PRO A 172 -1.04 15.78 11.85
CA PRO A 172 -1.30 17.20 12.01
C PRO A 172 -0.29 17.91 12.93
N TYR A 173 0.09 17.25 14.04
CA TYR A 173 1.11 17.77 14.93
C TYR A 173 2.45 17.95 14.21
N ALA A 174 2.92 16.93 13.50
CA ALA A 174 4.16 16.98 12.72
C ALA A 174 4.12 18.10 11.66
N LYS A 175 3.01 18.21 10.94
CA LYS A 175 2.79 19.27 9.94
C LYS A 175 2.92 20.66 10.55
N ASN A 176 2.31 20.89 11.70
CA ASN A 176 2.29 22.21 12.33
C ASN A 176 3.63 22.60 13.00
N ASN A 177 4.39 21.63 13.49
CA ASN A 177 5.59 21.91 14.29
C ASN A 177 6.91 21.72 13.53
N PHE A 178 6.93 20.89 12.46
CA PHE A 178 8.17 20.51 11.79
C PHE A 178 8.19 20.81 10.29
N CYS A 179 7.02 20.99 9.66
CA CYS A 179 6.94 21.14 8.20
C CYS A 179 7.09 22.56 7.68
N ALA A 180 7.19 23.58 8.56
CA ALA A 180 7.51 24.95 8.12
C ALA A 180 8.91 25.06 7.43
N GLN A 181 9.72 24.00 7.52
CA GLN A 181 11.04 23.85 6.89
C GLN A 181 11.13 22.62 5.98
N ALA A 182 10.01 21.95 5.69
CA ALA A 182 9.99 20.71 4.92
C ALA A 182 10.07 21.00 3.41
N ASP A 183 11.29 21.05 2.91
CA ASP A 183 11.63 21.27 1.50
C ASP A 183 11.61 20.02 0.61
N HIS A 184 11.04 18.89 1.09
CA HIS A 184 11.13 17.62 0.37
C HIS A 184 9.76 17.14 -0.15
N THR A 185 9.10 17.99 -0.92
CA THR A 185 7.98 17.55 -1.74
C THR A 185 8.53 16.73 -2.89
N TYR A 186 8.07 15.49 -3.02
CA TYR A 186 8.34 14.69 -4.21
C TYR A 186 7.05 14.47 -4.99
N ILE A 187 7.20 14.29 -6.30
CA ILE A 187 6.12 13.84 -7.18
C ILE A 187 6.41 12.38 -7.54
N GLN A 188 5.46 11.51 -7.30
CA GLN A 188 5.55 10.12 -7.70
C GLN A 188 4.73 9.88 -8.96
N LEU A 189 5.37 9.27 -9.97
CA LEU A 189 4.71 8.76 -11.17
C LEU A 189 4.74 7.23 -11.08
N ARG A 190 3.58 6.60 -11.13
CA ARG A 190 3.46 5.14 -11.17
C ARG A 190 3.44 4.67 -12.61
N THR A 191 4.21 3.60 -12.92
CA THR A 191 4.22 2.96 -14.23
C THR A 191 3.89 1.48 -14.11
N CYS A 192 3.37 0.89 -15.19
CA CYS A 192 3.15 -0.54 -15.30
C CYS A 192 3.44 -1.04 -16.71
N GLY A 193 3.81 -2.32 -16.83
CA GLY A 193 4.05 -2.98 -18.11
C GLY A 193 5.38 -2.64 -18.78
N ILE A 194 6.30 -2.00 -18.05
CA ILE A 194 7.64 -1.59 -18.50
C ILE A 194 8.66 -1.90 -17.41
N GLY A 195 9.87 -2.29 -17.79
CA GLY A 195 10.96 -2.57 -16.85
C GLY A 195 11.67 -1.30 -16.35
N GLU A 196 12.35 -1.40 -15.19
CA GLU A 196 13.05 -0.29 -14.54
C GLU A 196 14.04 0.40 -15.48
N SER A 197 14.91 -0.34 -16.15
CA SER A 197 15.90 0.22 -17.08
C SER A 197 15.24 1.02 -18.21
N SER A 198 14.13 0.51 -18.77
CA SER A 198 13.41 1.21 -19.83
C SER A 198 12.70 2.46 -19.31
N VAL A 199 12.20 2.43 -18.06
CA VAL A 199 11.67 3.64 -17.41
C VAL A 199 12.78 4.66 -17.23
N GLU A 200 13.94 4.24 -16.72
CA GLU A 200 15.11 5.10 -16.55
C GLU A 200 15.55 5.74 -17.86
N ASP A 201 15.65 4.97 -18.94
CA ASP A 201 16.00 5.46 -20.28
C ASP A 201 15.06 6.57 -20.78
N LEU A 202 13.76 6.47 -20.45
CA LEU A 202 12.76 7.46 -20.86
C LEU A 202 12.80 8.73 -20.03
N VAL A 203 12.98 8.64 -18.71
CA VAL A 203 12.77 9.77 -17.81
C VAL A 203 14.07 10.44 -17.35
N SER A 204 15.19 9.70 -17.22
CA SER A 204 16.44 10.27 -16.74
C SER A 204 17.02 11.39 -17.64
N PRO A 205 16.92 11.34 -18.98
CA PRO A 205 17.37 12.46 -19.81
C PRO A 205 16.62 13.76 -19.53
N ILE A 206 15.28 13.67 -19.28
CA ILE A 206 14.42 14.81 -18.97
C ILE A 206 14.84 15.44 -17.65
N VAL A 207 15.03 14.62 -16.61
CA VAL A 207 15.40 15.07 -15.28
C VAL A 207 16.82 15.64 -15.26
N LYS A 208 17.77 15.02 -15.97
CA LYS A 208 19.14 15.57 -16.12
C LYS A 208 19.18 16.91 -16.83
N GLN A 209 18.36 17.10 -17.85
CA GLN A 209 18.28 18.36 -18.59
C GLN A 209 17.76 19.52 -17.74
N CYS A 210 16.83 19.27 -16.80
CA CYS A 210 16.32 20.34 -15.94
C CYS A 210 17.34 20.80 -14.89
N GLY A 211 18.24 19.93 -14.42
CA GLY A 211 19.39 20.26 -13.56
C GLY A 211 19.03 20.61 -12.10
N PHE A 212 17.76 20.64 -11.73
CA PHE A 212 17.31 21.02 -10.39
C PHE A 212 16.45 19.94 -9.68
N ALA A 213 16.21 18.82 -10.34
CA ALA A 213 15.45 17.70 -9.77
C ALA A 213 16.32 16.45 -9.61
N GLU A 214 16.01 15.66 -8.60
CA GLU A 214 16.55 14.32 -8.38
C GLU A 214 15.49 13.27 -8.70
N ILE A 215 15.96 12.09 -9.13
CA ILE A 215 15.12 10.96 -9.49
C ILE A 215 15.49 9.74 -8.64
N ALA A 216 14.48 9.01 -8.19
CA ALA A 216 14.63 7.70 -7.55
C ALA A 216 13.58 6.73 -8.09
N PHE A 217 13.95 5.45 -8.15
CA PHE A 217 13.08 4.38 -8.60
C PHE A 217 12.74 3.43 -7.44
N CYS A 218 11.50 2.96 -7.42
CA CYS A 218 11.05 1.94 -6.49
C CYS A 218 10.30 0.85 -7.27
N VAL A 219 10.89 -0.35 -7.31
CA VAL A 219 10.37 -1.47 -8.11
C VAL A 219 9.52 -2.38 -7.25
N HIS A 220 8.34 -2.68 -7.75
CA HIS A 220 7.42 -3.68 -7.22
C HIS A 220 7.15 -4.75 -8.28
N LEU A 221 6.33 -5.75 -7.97
CA LEU A 221 5.97 -6.81 -8.91
C LEU A 221 5.19 -6.27 -10.14
N GLY A 222 5.92 -5.94 -11.22
CA GLY A 222 5.34 -5.43 -12.48
C GLY A 222 5.01 -3.94 -12.49
N ILE A 223 5.40 -3.20 -11.45
CA ILE A 223 5.18 -1.76 -11.29
C ILE A 223 6.53 -1.11 -11.00
N VAL A 224 6.78 0.05 -11.58
CA VAL A 224 7.93 0.91 -11.27
C VAL A 224 7.40 2.29 -10.90
N ASP A 225 7.68 2.72 -9.68
CA ASP A 225 7.39 4.09 -9.22
C ASP A 225 8.63 4.97 -9.44
N VAL A 226 8.44 6.08 -10.15
CA VAL A 226 9.43 7.14 -10.35
C VAL A 226 9.13 8.25 -9.36
N ARG A 227 10.09 8.61 -8.53
CA ARG A 227 9.99 9.73 -7.59
C ARG A 227 10.91 10.85 -8.02
N LEU A 228 10.32 12.02 -8.21
CA LEU A 228 11.02 13.25 -8.54
C LEU A 228 11.00 14.17 -7.32
N SER A 229 12.16 14.64 -6.89
CA SER A 229 12.31 15.59 -5.78
C SER A 229 13.16 16.78 -6.20
N LEU A 230 13.03 17.90 -5.49
CA LEU A 230 13.86 19.08 -5.75
C LEU A 230 15.25 18.91 -5.13
N ALA A 231 16.29 18.98 -5.95
CA ALA A 231 17.68 19.10 -5.50
C ALA A 231 18.04 20.54 -5.15
N ASP A 232 17.46 21.51 -5.86
CA ASP A 232 17.67 22.94 -5.68
C ASP A 232 16.49 23.57 -4.93
N LYS A 233 16.75 24.04 -3.72
CA LYS A 233 15.76 24.70 -2.84
C LYS A 233 15.28 26.06 -3.33
N THR A 234 15.90 26.64 -4.35
CA THR A 234 15.44 27.89 -4.99
C THR A 234 14.29 27.66 -5.96
N LYS A 235 14.03 26.38 -6.32
CA LYS A 235 12.97 25.96 -7.22
C LYS A 235 11.70 25.61 -6.42
N ASN A 236 10.56 25.61 -7.10
CA ASN A 236 9.27 25.36 -6.50
C ASN A 236 8.57 24.13 -7.09
N LEU A 237 7.47 23.73 -6.46
CA LEU A 237 6.67 22.57 -6.85
C LEU A 237 6.12 22.69 -8.28
N ASP A 238 5.79 23.91 -8.76
CA ASP A 238 5.24 24.11 -10.11
C ASP A 238 6.27 23.75 -11.17
N GLN A 239 7.55 24.09 -10.95
CA GLN A 239 8.64 23.70 -11.84
C GLN A 239 8.86 22.18 -11.81
N LEU A 240 8.73 21.54 -10.64
CA LEU A 240 8.83 20.08 -10.54
C LEU A 240 7.64 19.40 -11.23
N ASN A 241 6.42 19.96 -11.14
CA ASN A 241 5.25 19.48 -11.87
C ASN A 241 5.47 19.50 -13.39
N GLN A 242 6.11 20.54 -13.94
CA GLN A 242 6.44 20.60 -15.37
C GLN A 242 7.38 19.45 -15.79
N VAL A 243 8.37 19.14 -14.96
CA VAL A 243 9.26 17.99 -15.20
C VAL A 243 8.48 16.68 -15.12
N ALA A 244 7.61 16.54 -14.14
CA ALA A 244 6.76 15.35 -13.98
C ALA A 244 5.82 15.16 -15.17
N ASP A 245 5.23 16.23 -15.69
CA ASP A 245 4.39 16.18 -16.89
C ASP A 245 5.18 15.78 -18.15
N ALA A 246 6.41 16.29 -18.31
CA ALA A 246 7.29 15.87 -19.39
C ALA A 246 7.63 14.36 -19.26
N CYS A 247 7.94 13.88 -18.06
CA CYS A 247 8.16 12.46 -17.80
C CYS A 247 6.90 11.63 -18.10
N ARG A 248 5.72 12.09 -17.69
CA ARG A 248 4.43 11.44 -17.99
C ARG A 248 4.21 11.28 -19.50
N LEU A 249 4.50 12.32 -20.28
CA LEU A 249 4.38 12.27 -21.74
C LEU A 249 5.36 11.25 -22.35
N ALA A 250 6.59 11.20 -21.87
CA ALA A 250 7.59 10.23 -22.33
C ALA A 250 7.22 8.78 -21.95
N LEU A 251 6.58 8.55 -20.81
CA LEU A 251 6.11 7.24 -20.37
C LEU A 251 4.89 6.74 -21.16
N GLY A 252 4.10 7.64 -21.74
CA GLY A 252 2.93 7.31 -22.56
C GLY A 252 1.96 6.35 -21.87
N ASP A 253 1.54 5.29 -22.55
CA ASP A 253 0.63 4.28 -22.04
C ASP A 253 1.15 3.52 -20.80
N ASN A 254 2.47 3.57 -20.53
CA ASN A 254 3.04 2.94 -19.33
C ASN A 254 2.75 3.74 -18.06
N PHE A 255 2.42 5.02 -18.16
CA PHE A 255 2.00 5.83 -17.03
C PHE A 255 0.63 5.40 -16.51
N VAL A 256 0.54 5.10 -15.22
CA VAL A 256 -0.70 4.70 -14.54
C VAL A 256 -1.39 5.88 -13.87
N GLY A 257 -0.62 6.71 -13.18
CA GLY A 257 -1.13 7.86 -12.44
C GLY A 257 -0.08 8.48 -11.52
N TYR A 258 -0.45 9.60 -10.92
CA TYR A 258 0.38 10.26 -9.91
C TYR A 258 0.12 9.66 -8.51
N GLY A 259 1.14 9.65 -7.67
CA GLY A 259 1.09 9.13 -6.31
C GLY A 259 1.02 7.60 -6.26
N ASP A 260 0.38 7.09 -5.21
CA ASP A 260 0.28 5.65 -4.94
C ASP A 260 -1.06 5.05 -5.41
N ILE A 261 -1.52 5.51 -6.57
CA ILE A 261 -2.77 5.01 -7.14
C ILE A 261 -2.61 3.57 -7.63
N SER A 262 -3.54 2.68 -7.28
CA SER A 262 -3.54 1.30 -7.80
C SER A 262 -4.17 1.24 -9.19
N LEU A 263 -3.79 0.20 -9.98
CA LEU A 263 -4.40 -0.08 -11.27
C LEU A 263 -5.93 -0.28 -11.15
N SER A 264 -6.36 -0.99 -10.11
CA SER A 264 -7.80 -1.19 -9.83
C SER A 264 -8.52 0.11 -9.50
N GLN A 265 -7.88 1.07 -8.79
CA GLN A 265 -8.47 2.39 -8.55
C GLN A 265 -8.65 3.19 -9.85
N VAL A 266 -7.68 3.15 -10.76
CA VAL A 266 -7.79 3.82 -12.08
C VAL A 266 -8.95 3.22 -12.89
N ILE A 267 -9.04 1.88 -12.94
CA ILE A 267 -10.15 1.20 -13.62
C ILE A 267 -11.49 1.54 -12.95
N PHE A 268 -11.55 1.48 -11.61
CA PHE A 268 -12.75 1.82 -10.85
C PHE A 268 -13.25 3.24 -11.19
N GLN A 269 -12.36 4.23 -11.23
CA GLN A 269 -12.72 5.61 -11.59
C GLN A 269 -13.30 5.69 -12.99
N LYS A 270 -12.65 5.06 -13.99
CA LYS A 270 -13.12 5.02 -15.38
C LYS A 270 -14.49 4.35 -15.51
N LEU A 271 -14.65 3.18 -14.92
CA LEU A 271 -15.93 2.47 -14.96
C LEU A 271 -17.05 3.28 -14.31
N ARG A 272 -16.76 3.94 -13.19
CA ARG A 272 -17.73 4.80 -12.51
C ARG A 272 -18.13 6.02 -13.34
N GLU A 273 -17.17 6.67 -13.99
CA GLU A 273 -17.41 7.82 -14.88
C GLU A 273 -18.33 7.46 -16.05
N HIS A 274 -18.13 6.28 -16.64
CA HIS A 274 -18.92 5.78 -17.76
C HIS A 274 -20.15 4.95 -17.34
N GLN A 275 -20.43 4.83 -16.03
CA GLN A 275 -21.53 4.03 -15.46
C GLN A 275 -21.50 2.57 -15.96
N LYS A 276 -20.31 1.99 -16.05
CA LYS A 276 -20.03 0.64 -16.50
C LYS A 276 -19.70 -0.30 -15.36
N THR A 277 -19.97 -1.58 -15.57
CA THR A 277 -19.78 -2.64 -14.58
C THR A 277 -18.78 -3.69 -15.05
N LEU A 278 -18.15 -4.37 -14.08
CA LEU A 278 -17.14 -5.39 -14.29
C LEU A 278 -17.48 -6.65 -13.49
N ALA A 279 -17.30 -7.81 -14.12
CA ALA A 279 -17.21 -9.11 -13.46
C ALA A 279 -15.88 -9.79 -13.77
N VAL A 280 -15.39 -10.65 -12.86
CA VAL A 280 -14.10 -11.33 -13.03
C VAL A 280 -14.21 -12.85 -12.89
N ALA A 281 -13.41 -13.60 -13.67
CA ALA A 281 -13.27 -15.04 -13.57
C ALA A 281 -11.81 -15.41 -13.30
N GLU A 282 -11.55 -16.12 -12.20
CA GLU A 282 -10.19 -16.40 -11.75
C GLU A 282 -9.93 -17.90 -11.61
N SER A 283 -8.80 -18.35 -12.15
CA SER A 283 -8.29 -19.69 -11.92
C SER A 283 -7.06 -19.63 -11.00
N CYS A 284 -5.88 -19.50 -11.55
CA CYS A 284 -4.62 -19.58 -10.78
C CYS A 284 -4.41 -18.43 -9.78
N THR A 285 -5.08 -17.29 -9.92
CA THR A 285 -4.99 -16.14 -9.02
C THR A 285 -5.83 -16.30 -7.76
N GLY A 286 -6.93 -17.09 -7.81
CA GLY A 286 -7.66 -17.56 -6.63
C GLY A 286 -8.31 -16.44 -5.81
N GLY A 287 -8.88 -15.43 -6.46
CA GLY A 287 -9.59 -14.31 -5.82
C GLY A 287 -8.78 -13.02 -5.69
N LEU A 288 -7.49 -12.99 -6.06
CA LEU A 288 -6.65 -11.79 -5.93
C LEU A 288 -7.12 -10.64 -6.84
N LEU A 289 -7.66 -10.95 -8.02
CA LEU A 289 -8.19 -9.95 -8.94
C LEU A 289 -9.48 -9.32 -8.38
N GLY A 290 -10.40 -10.14 -7.88
CA GLY A 290 -11.62 -9.67 -7.22
C GLY A 290 -11.31 -8.86 -5.96
N ASN A 291 -10.35 -9.34 -5.14
CA ASN A 291 -9.88 -8.63 -3.95
C ASN A 291 -9.37 -7.22 -4.28
N ALA A 292 -8.65 -7.05 -5.38
CA ALA A 292 -8.11 -5.74 -5.78
C ALA A 292 -9.21 -4.68 -6.02
N PHE A 293 -10.44 -5.08 -6.34
CA PHE A 293 -11.58 -4.18 -6.44
C PHE A 293 -12.33 -4.02 -5.11
N THR A 294 -12.49 -5.11 -4.34
CA THR A 294 -13.24 -5.05 -3.07
C THR A 294 -12.51 -4.26 -1.98
N ASP A 295 -11.21 -4.06 -2.10
CA ASP A 295 -10.43 -3.17 -1.24
C ASP A 295 -10.75 -1.67 -1.46
N ILE A 296 -11.49 -1.33 -2.53
CA ILE A 296 -11.85 0.05 -2.85
C ILE A 296 -13.22 0.39 -2.22
N PRO A 297 -13.28 1.41 -1.34
CA PRO A 297 -14.57 1.87 -0.80
C PRO A 297 -15.55 2.26 -1.93
N GLY A 298 -16.73 1.66 -1.91
CA GLY A 298 -17.77 1.88 -2.91
C GLY A 298 -17.62 1.01 -4.17
N ALA A 299 -16.80 -0.04 -4.15
CA ALA A 299 -16.60 -0.99 -5.26
C ALA A 299 -17.91 -1.55 -5.82
N SER A 300 -18.96 -1.75 -4.99
CA SER A 300 -20.27 -2.25 -5.42
C SER A 300 -20.98 -1.42 -6.49
N LYS A 301 -20.52 -0.20 -6.77
CA LYS A 301 -21.06 0.64 -7.85
C LYS A 301 -20.62 0.20 -9.23
N VAL A 302 -19.52 -0.53 -9.33
CA VAL A 302 -18.92 -0.96 -10.61
C VAL A 302 -18.60 -2.47 -10.65
N PHE A 303 -18.29 -3.08 -9.50
CA PHE A 303 -17.91 -4.48 -9.42
C PHE A 303 -19.11 -5.34 -9.06
N GLN A 304 -19.59 -6.16 -10.03
CA GLN A 304 -20.72 -7.04 -9.85
C GLN A 304 -20.39 -8.31 -9.06
N GLY A 305 -19.13 -8.76 -9.17
CA GLY A 305 -18.68 -9.95 -8.49
C GLY A 305 -17.59 -10.70 -9.23
N GLY A 306 -17.24 -11.88 -8.74
CA GLY A 306 -16.24 -12.73 -9.36
C GLY A 306 -16.45 -14.21 -9.05
N VAL A 307 -16.02 -15.05 -9.97
CA VAL A 307 -16.06 -16.51 -9.85
C VAL A 307 -14.63 -17.05 -9.77
N ILE A 308 -14.31 -17.80 -8.72
CA ILE A 308 -13.08 -18.57 -8.65
C ILE A 308 -13.35 -19.93 -9.28
N CYS A 309 -13.05 -20.07 -10.57
CA CYS A 309 -13.28 -21.28 -11.35
C CYS A 309 -11.97 -22.08 -11.49
N TYR A 310 -11.49 -22.66 -10.38
CA TYR A 310 -10.20 -23.35 -10.33
C TYR A 310 -10.22 -24.69 -11.06
N ALA A 311 -11.21 -25.53 -10.80
CA ALA A 311 -11.42 -26.81 -11.49
C ALA A 311 -12.09 -26.62 -12.87
N ASN A 312 -11.92 -27.57 -13.79
CA ASN A 312 -12.52 -27.50 -15.11
C ASN A 312 -14.05 -27.52 -15.05
N GLU A 313 -14.61 -28.36 -14.20
CA GLU A 313 -16.05 -28.49 -13.98
C GLU A 313 -16.67 -27.16 -13.50
N VAL A 314 -15.92 -26.36 -12.74
CA VAL A 314 -16.37 -25.04 -12.29
C VAL A 314 -16.28 -24.02 -13.43
N LYS A 315 -15.29 -24.12 -14.33
CA LYS A 315 -15.24 -23.30 -15.54
C LYS A 315 -16.46 -23.53 -16.43
N ILE A 316 -16.84 -24.80 -16.59
CA ILE A 316 -18.00 -25.20 -17.41
C ILE A 316 -19.30 -24.73 -16.72
N SER A 317 -19.51 -25.11 -15.47
CA SER A 317 -20.80 -24.93 -14.80
C SER A 317 -21.06 -23.49 -14.31
N GLN A 318 -20.04 -22.73 -13.94
CA GLN A 318 -20.22 -21.42 -13.30
C GLN A 318 -19.89 -20.23 -14.20
N VAL A 319 -19.05 -20.41 -15.22
CA VAL A 319 -18.71 -19.35 -16.18
C VAL A 319 -18.90 -19.81 -17.63
N SER A 320 -19.69 -20.85 -17.82
CA SER A 320 -20.21 -21.30 -19.13
C SER A 320 -19.11 -21.54 -20.19
N VAL A 321 -17.91 -21.96 -19.77
CA VAL A 321 -16.86 -22.35 -20.72
C VAL A 321 -17.30 -23.63 -21.42
N PRO A 322 -17.40 -23.65 -22.76
CA PRO A 322 -17.70 -24.88 -23.51
C PRO A 322 -16.66 -25.98 -23.21
N GLU A 323 -17.13 -27.21 -22.96
CA GLU A 323 -16.26 -28.36 -22.66
C GLU A 323 -15.30 -28.61 -23.81
N GLU A 324 -15.75 -28.42 -25.06
CA GLU A 324 -14.95 -28.56 -26.27
C GLU A 324 -13.74 -27.62 -26.30
N ILE A 325 -13.85 -26.43 -25.74
CA ILE A 325 -12.71 -25.50 -25.63
C ILE A 325 -11.64 -26.08 -24.71
N ILE A 326 -12.06 -26.66 -23.59
CA ILE A 326 -11.11 -27.28 -22.63
C ILE A 326 -10.46 -28.51 -23.24
N ASP A 327 -11.22 -29.31 -23.96
CA ASP A 327 -10.73 -30.54 -24.60
C ASP A 327 -9.76 -30.25 -25.75
N GLN A 328 -10.02 -29.25 -26.57
CA GLN A 328 -9.22 -28.91 -27.74
C GLN A 328 -8.00 -28.03 -27.42
N HIS A 329 -8.15 -27.05 -26.53
CA HIS A 329 -7.13 -26.04 -26.26
C HIS A 329 -6.55 -26.11 -24.84
N GLY A 330 -7.18 -26.89 -23.96
CA GLY A 330 -6.82 -26.97 -22.55
C GLY A 330 -7.39 -25.81 -21.71
N ALA A 331 -7.47 -26.06 -20.40
CA ALA A 331 -7.95 -25.07 -19.43
C ALA A 331 -7.01 -23.85 -19.27
N VAL A 332 -5.76 -23.97 -19.73
CA VAL A 332 -4.77 -22.87 -19.74
C VAL A 332 -4.47 -22.53 -21.20
N SER A 333 -5.34 -21.74 -21.78
CA SER A 333 -5.27 -21.28 -23.17
C SER A 333 -5.90 -19.91 -23.32
N GLY A 334 -5.63 -19.23 -24.43
CA GLY A 334 -6.27 -17.95 -24.77
C GLY A 334 -7.76 -18.11 -24.99
N GLU A 335 -8.16 -19.19 -25.64
CA GLU A 335 -9.54 -19.57 -25.94
C GLU A 335 -10.35 -19.79 -24.66
N CYS A 336 -9.78 -20.51 -23.70
CA CYS A 336 -10.40 -20.70 -22.39
C CYS A 336 -10.51 -19.39 -21.63
N ALA A 337 -9.48 -18.53 -21.68
CA ALA A 337 -9.51 -17.21 -21.03
C ALA A 337 -10.64 -16.33 -21.63
N ILE A 338 -10.77 -16.29 -22.95
CA ILE A 338 -11.87 -15.58 -23.63
C ILE A 338 -13.23 -16.11 -23.17
N ALA A 339 -13.42 -17.44 -23.20
CA ALA A 339 -14.68 -18.06 -22.80
C ALA A 339 -15.02 -17.74 -21.33
N MET A 340 -14.03 -17.80 -20.44
CA MET A 340 -14.18 -17.42 -19.02
C MET A 340 -14.61 -15.95 -18.87
N ALA A 341 -14.00 -15.02 -19.62
CA ALA A 341 -14.32 -13.59 -19.56
C ALA A 341 -15.74 -13.30 -20.08
N SER A 342 -16.12 -13.92 -21.20
CA SER A 342 -17.45 -13.78 -21.75
C SER A 342 -18.53 -14.36 -20.84
N GLY A 343 -18.31 -15.60 -20.38
CA GLY A 343 -19.29 -16.27 -19.53
C GLY A 343 -19.50 -15.58 -18.19
N VAL A 344 -18.45 -15.04 -17.54
CA VAL A 344 -18.64 -14.30 -16.29
C VAL A 344 -19.37 -12.98 -16.51
N ALA A 345 -19.11 -12.28 -17.62
CA ALA A 345 -19.80 -11.05 -17.96
C ALA A 345 -21.30 -11.30 -18.17
N GLU A 346 -21.65 -12.33 -18.93
CA GLU A 346 -23.03 -12.73 -19.20
C GLU A 346 -23.75 -13.19 -17.93
N ASN A 347 -23.14 -14.12 -17.18
CA ASN A 347 -23.77 -14.70 -15.99
C ASN A 347 -24.01 -13.69 -14.87
N LEU A 348 -23.15 -12.67 -14.75
CA LEU A 348 -23.30 -11.61 -13.76
C LEU A 348 -23.86 -10.30 -14.34
N SER A 349 -24.32 -10.33 -15.60
CA SER A 349 -24.92 -9.17 -16.28
C SER A 349 -24.07 -7.91 -16.16
N SER A 350 -22.76 -8.03 -16.45
CA SER A 350 -21.82 -6.92 -16.42
C SER A 350 -21.41 -6.47 -17.82
N ASP A 351 -21.05 -5.18 -17.97
CA ASP A 351 -20.60 -4.62 -19.25
C ASP A 351 -19.25 -5.18 -19.69
N TYR A 352 -18.38 -5.50 -18.70
CA TYR A 352 -17.04 -6.03 -18.93
C TYR A 352 -16.83 -7.33 -18.18
N GLY A 353 -16.11 -8.26 -18.82
CA GLY A 353 -15.58 -9.47 -18.23
C GLY A 353 -14.05 -9.48 -18.29
N LEU A 354 -13.39 -9.79 -17.19
CA LEU A 354 -11.95 -9.96 -17.14
C LEU A 354 -11.60 -11.30 -16.51
N SER A 355 -10.78 -12.11 -17.18
CA SER A 355 -10.44 -13.44 -16.69
C SER A 355 -8.95 -13.69 -16.62
N ILE A 356 -8.53 -14.62 -15.76
CA ILE A 356 -7.15 -15.09 -15.66
C ILE A 356 -7.14 -16.61 -15.50
N THR A 357 -6.43 -17.29 -16.41
CA THR A 357 -6.05 -18.71 -16.27
C THR A 357 -4.56 -18.88 -16.50
N GLY A 358 -3.92 -19.91 -15.93
CA GLY A 358 -2.48 -20.07 -16.08
C GLY A 358 -1.85 -21.06 -15.12
N PHE A 359 -0.55 -21.30 -15.32
CA PHE A 359 0.29 -22.14 -14.48
C PHE A 359 1.17 -21.29 -13.57
N ALA A 360 0.72 -21.05 -12.34
CA ALA A 360 1.47 -20.25 -11.37
C ALA A 360 2.69 -20.97 -10.75
N GLY A 361 2.81 -22.29 -10.93
CA GLY A 361 3.91 -23.09 -10.39
C GLY A 361 3.69 -23.53 -8.93
N PRO A 362 4.67 -24.28 -8.31
CA PRO A 362 5.93 -24.73 -8.95
C PRO A 362 5.74 -25.87 -9.95
N GLU A 363 4.63 -26.61 -9.85
CA GLU A 363 4.27 -27.74 -10.73
C GLU A 363 3.26 -27.29 -11.79
N GLY A 364 2.99 -28.16 -12.74
CA GLY A 364 2.13 -27.92 -13.88
C GLY A 364 2.91 -27.33 -15.06
N GLY A 365 2.18 -27.00 -16.11
CA GLY A 365 2.78 -26.55 -17.35
C GLY A 365 3.18 -27.70 -18.26
N ASN A 366 3.35 -27.37 -19.53
CA ASN A 366 3.81 -28.29 -20.58
C ASN A 366 4.80 -27.54 -21.49
N LYS A 367 5.19 -28.15 -22.64
CA LYS A 367 6.13 -27.52 -23.58
C LYS A 367 5.58 -26.25 -24.20
N GLU A 368 4.29 -26.20 -24.47
CA GLU A 368 3.60 -25.06 -25.09
C GLU A 368 3.31 -23.95 -24.07
N ASN A 369 2.85 -24.35 -22.87
CA ASN A 369 2.53 -23.47 -21.77
C ASN A 369 3.36 -23.83 -20.51
N PRO A 370 4.65 -23.47 -20.46
CA PRO A 370 5.50 -23.78 -19.32
C PRO A 370 5.05 -22.98 -18.08
N VAL A 371 5.53 -23.40 -16.88
CA VAL A 371 5.24 -22.70 -15.62
C VAL A 371 5.50 -21.21 -15.75
N GLY A 372 4.59 -20.41 -15.22
CA GLY A 372 4.57 -18.96 -15.33
C GLY A 372 3.74 -18.42 -16.50
N THR A 373 3.24 -19.31 -17.42
CA THR A 373 2.35 -18.90 -18.50
C THR A 373 0.97 -18.52 -17.95
N ILE A 374 0.51 -17.34 -18.31
CA ILE A 374 -0.78 -16.76 -17.92
C ILE A 374 -1.50 -16.31 -19.19
N HIS A 375 -2.77 -16.66 -19.29
CA HIS A 375 -3.69 -16.15 -20.29
C HIS A 375 -4.73 -15.28 -19.61
N ILE A 376 -4.94 -14.10 -20.15
CA ILE A 376 -5.88 -13.09 -19.68
C ILE A 376 -6.95 -12.94 -20.78
N GLY A 377 -8.22 -13.08 -20.43
CA GLY A 377 -9.34 -12.82 -21.31
C GLY A 377 -10.01 -11.51 -20.97
N PHE A 378 -10.48 -10.80 -21.97
CA PHE A 378 -11.26 -9.58 -21.82
C PHE A 378 -12.47 -9.63 -22.73
N HIS A 379 -13.65 -9.31 -22.19
CA HIS A 379 -14.93 -9.21 -22.88
C HIS A 379 -15.52 -7.83 -22.71
N SER A 380 -16.05 -7.29 -23.80
CA SER A 380 -16.78 -6.01 -23.84
C SER A 380 -17.70 -5.94 -25.06
N SER A 381 -18.55 -4.92 -25.11
CA SER A 381 -19.38 -4.63 -26.28
C SER A 381 -18.59 -4.19 -27.52
N PHE A 382 -17.34 -3.72 -27.34
CA PHE A 382 -16.49 -3.28 -28.45
C PHE A 382 -15.45 -4.35 -28.88
N GLY A 383 -15.41 -5.50 -28.24
CA GLY A 383 -14.57 -6.62 -28.65
C GLY A 383 -14.25 -7.59 -27.54
N ILE A 384 -13.71 -8.74 -27.96
CA ILE A 384 -13.31 -9.85 -27.10
C ILE A 384 -11.90 -10.26 -27.47
N TRP A 385 -10.99 -10.31 -26.51
CA TRP A 385 -9.57 -10.60 -26.77
C TRP A 385 -8.94 -11.46 -25.69
N ALA A 386 -7.84 -12.13 -26.06
CA ALA A 386 -6.93 -12.75 -25.13
C ALA A 386 -5.53 -12.14 -25.23
N LYS A 387 -4.84 -12.12 -24.11
CA LYS A 387 -3.41 -11.76 -24.01
C LYS A 387 -2.67 -12.83 -23.23
N SER A 388 -1.55 -13.30 -23.79
CA SER A 388 -0.68 -14.26 -23.14
C SER A 388 0.58 -13.59 -22.65
N VAL A 389 0.99 -13.91 -21.42
CA VAL A 389 2.24 -13.43 -20.81
C VAL A 389 2.91 -14.57 -20.06
N ARG A 390 4.21 -14.46 -19.83
CA ARG A 390 4.95 -15.44 -19.02
C ARG A 390 5.81 -14.72 -17.99
N TYR A 391 5.71 -15.15 -16.74
CA TYR A 391 6.49 -14.64 -15.64
C TYR A 391 7.36 -15.71 -15.01
N LEU A 392 8.61 -15.34 -14.69
CA LEU A 392 9.50 -16.14 -13.87
C LEU A 392 9.37 -15.71 -12.41
N GLY A 393 9.57 -16.65 -11.48
CA GLY A 393 9.52 -16.39 -10.05
C GLY A 393 8.71 -17.41 -9.28
N GLY A 394 8.51 -17.15 -8.00
CA GLY A 394 7.69 -17.99 -7.14
C GLY A 394 6.19 -17.86 -7.46
N ARG A 395 5.40 -18.86 -7.01
CA ARG A 395 3.95 -18.91 -7.23
C ARG A 395 3.23 -17.60 -6.86
N MET A 396 3.59 -17.00 -5.73
CA MET A 396 2.97 -15.75 -5.27
C MET A 396 3.31 -14.56 -6.18
N ASP A 397 4.56 -14.50 -6.68
CA ASP A 397 5.00 -13.45 -7.61
C ASP A 397 4.28 -13.56 -8.95
N VAL A 398 4.16 -14.78 -9.49
CA VAL A 398 3.44 -15.04 -10.74
C VAL A 398 1.97 -14.61 -10.61
N LYS A 399 1.30 -14.98 -9.50
CA LYS A 399 -0.09 -14.57 -9.24
C LYS A 399 -0.25 -13.04 -9.17
N ALA A 400 0.61 -12.35 -8.43
CA ALA A 400 0.56 -10.90 -8.28
C ALA A 400 0.83 -10.19 -9.62
N ARG A 401 1.84 -10.64 -10.37
CA ARG A 401 2.15 -10.11 -11.72
C ARG A 401 1.03 -10.37 -12.72
N ALA A 402 0.35 -11.52 -12.63
CA ALA A 402 -0.80 -11.84 -13.47
C ALA A 402 -1.96 -10.86 -13.25
N VAL A 403 -2.27 -10.56 -11.99
CA VAL A 403 -3.30 -9.56 -11.64
C VAL A 403 -2.92 -8.18 -12.16
N ASN A 404 -1.68 -7.72 -11.91
CA ASN A 404 -1.23 -6.42 -12.41
C ASN A 404 -1.26 -6.33 -13.95
N ALA A 405 -0.89 -7.43 -14.64
CA ALA A 405 -0.95 -7.48 -16.11
C ALA A 405 -2.38 -7.43 -16.63
N ALA A 406 -3.32 -8.12 -15.99
CA ALA A 406 -4.73 -8.11 -16.37
C ALA A 406 -5.34 -6.70 -16.18
N LEU A 407 -5.09 -6.09 -15.03
CA LEU A 407 -5.55 -4.74 -14.74
C LEU A 407 -4.92 -3.69 -15.68
N ASP A 408 -3.60 -3.75 -15.93
CA ASP A 408 -2.96 -2.80 -16.84
C ASP A 408 -3.45 -2.97 -18.28
N TRP A 409 -3.66 -4.21 -18.72
CA TRP A 409 -4.19 -4.45 -20.05
C TRP A 409 -5.63 -3.93 -20.21
N MET A 410 -6.51 -4.20 -19.25
CA MET A 410 -7.86 -3.64 -19.23
C MET A 410 -7.82 -2.10 -19.23
N ARG A 411 -6.98 -1.48 -18.39
CA ARG A 411 -6.79 -0.02 -18.35
C ARG A 411 -6.45 0.55 -19.72
N ARG A 412 -5.52 -0.08 -20.44
CA ARG A 412 -5.10 0.35 -21.78
C ARG A 412 -6.22 0.19 -22.82
N LEU A 413 -7.01 -0.87 -22.73
CA LEU A 413 -8.14 -1.08 -23.61
C LEU A 413 -9.22 -0.01 -23.39
N LEU A 414 -9.53 0.32 -22.14
CA LEU A 414 -10.48 1.39 -21.80
C LEU A 414 -10.00 2.77 -22.30
N ILE A 415 -8.70 3.09 -22.17
CA ILE A 415 -8.15 4.35 -22.71
C ILE A 415 -8.26 4.41 -24.22
N ARG A 416 -7.98 3.33 -24.94
CA ARG A 416 -8.10 3.27 -26.41
C ARG A 416 -9.54 3.42 -26.87
N GLN A 417 -10.49 2.81 -26.17
CA GLN A 417 -11.91 2.99 -26.46
C GLN A 417 -12.31 4.46 -26.33
N GLU A 418 -11.95 5.13 -25.22
CA GLU A 418 -12.24 6.55 -25.03
C GLU A 418 -11.67 7.42 -26.15
N GLN A 419 -10.45 7.14 -26.61
CA GLN A 419 -9.83 7.87 -27.71
C GLN A 419 -10.56 7.64 -29.04
N THR A 420 -11.06 6.43 -29.27
CA THR A 420 -11.85 6.08 -30.48
C THR A 420 -13.20 6.78 -30.43
N ASP A 421 -13.90 6.75 -29.31
CA ASP A 421 -15.21 7.41 -29.13
C ASP A 421 -15.10 8.93 -29.30
N ILE A 422 -14.01 9.55 -28.86
CA ILE A 422 -13.74 11.00 -29.01
C ILE A 422 -13.43 11.36 -30.47
N ASN A 423 -12.65 10.52 -31.16
CA ASN A 423 -12.17 10.79 -32.52
C ASN A 423 -13.11 10.27 -33.62
N GLY A 424 -14.20 9.59 -33.29
CA GLY A 424 -15.20 9.11 -34.25
C GLY A 424 -14.73 8.02 -35.22
N TYR A 425 -13.64 7.31 -34.89
CA TYR A 425 -13.11 6.18 -35.64
C TYR A 425 -13.56 4.87 -35.01
N THR A 426 -14.32 4.09 -35.74
CA THR A 426 -14.59 2.68 -35.41
C THR A 426 -13.34 1.87 -35.77
N ILE A 427 -12.85 1.05 -34.82
CA ILE A 427 -11.74 0.09 -35.05
C ILE A 427 -12.23 -1.10 -35.85
#